data_7d73e44dfc318cc68935bf5bb3f75284
#
_entry.id   7d73e44dfc318cc68935bf5bb3f75284
#
_cell.length_a   1.000
_cell.length_b   1.000
_cell.length_c   1.000
_cell.angle_alpha   90.00
_cell.angle_beta   90.00
_cell.angle_gamma   90.00
#
_symmetry.space_group_name_H-M   'P 1'
#
loop_
_entity.id
_entity.type
_entity.pdbx_description
1 polymer ?
#
loop_
_entity_poly.entity_id
_entity_poly.type
_entity_poly.pdbx_seq_one_letter_code
_entity_poly.pdbx_strand_id
1 'polypeptide(L)'
;SGRAKIDNTNSIFTQKLYASSNTTITEGSTQGHYTEIRNTDEQIYADVMVNINKTFADNKFSLVANVGASVNDTKSKELSYRGPIREVGIPNMFTVFDLDKEKSRAQKYGWQEQTQSIFASVEMGYKSMLYLTVTGRNDWASQLAGSPQRSFFYPSVGLSWLPTATFDMPEAFTYLKLRASFSSVGIPFPRFLTTPTYPYDETNQQWLPTTFRPIEQLYPERTKTWEVGI
;
A
#
# COMPACT_ATOMS: atom_id res chain seq x y z
N SER A 1 -6.50 -18.59 14.16
CA SER A 1 -7.50 -17.79 13.41
C SER A 1 -7.02 -17.55 12.00
N GLY A 2 -7.95 -17.38 11.06
CA GLY A 2 -7.66 -17.01 9.68
C GLY A 2 -8.70 -15.99 9.21
N ARG A 3 -8.31 -15.07 8.33
CA ARG A 3 -9.19 -14.07 7.71
C ARG A 3 -8.91 -14.00 6.22
N ALA A 4 -9.95 -13.71 5.45
CA ALA A 4 -9.82 -13.36 4.05
C ALA A 4 -10.76 -12.18 3.77
N LYS A 5 -10.31 -11.23 2.98
CA LYS A 5 -11.07 -10.06 2.55
C LYS A 5 -10.82 -9.83 1.07
N ILE A 6 -11.90 -9.58 0.34
CA ILE A 6 -11.84 -9.18 -1.07
C ILE A 6 -12.59 -7.87 -1.18
N ASP A 7 -11.90 -6.83 -1.60
CA ASP A 7 -12.48 -5.54 -1.93
C ASP A 7 -12.40 -5.33 -3.43
N ASN A 8 -13.50 -4.88 -4.03
CA ASN A 8 -13.56 -4.53 -5.44
C ASN A 8 -14.23 -3.16 -5.55
N THR A 9 -13.49 -2.20 -6.08
CA THR A 9 -13.97 -0.83 -6.26
C THR A 9 -13.98 -0.49 -7.74
N ASN A 10 -15.14 -0.09 -8.25
CA ASN A 10 -15.28 0.40 -9.61
C ASN A 10 -15.62 1.89 -9.56
N SER A 11 -14.88 2.69 -10.30
CA SER A 11 -15.15 4.12 -10.45
C SER A 11 -15.17 4.51 -11.91
N ILE A 12 -16.05 5.47 -12.23
CA ILE A 12 -16.16 6.04 -13.58
C ILE A 12 -16.01 7.56 -13.43
N PHE A 13 -14.99 8.09 -14.09
CA PHE A 13 -14.80 9.53 -14.24
C PHE A 13 -15.23 9.95 -15.65
N THR A 14 -16.01 11.02 -15.76
CA THR A 14 -16.40 11.59 -17.05
C THR A 14 -16.09 13.08 -17.08
N GLN A 15 -15.51 13.54 -18.18
CA GLN A 15 -15.32 14.96 -18.46
C GLN A 15 -16.02 15.32 -19.77
N LYS A 16 -16.77 16.41 -19.75
CA LYS A 16 -17.54 16.91 -20.87
C LYS A 16 -17.13 18.34 -21.16
N LEU A 17 -16.50 18.57 -22.31
CA LEU A 17 -16.23 19.90 -22.80
C LEU A 17 -17.24 20.21 -23.91
N TYR A 18 -18.04 21.22 -23.67
CA TYR A 18 -19.11 21.60 -24.63
C TYR A 18 -18.55 22.19 -25.93
N ALA A 19 -19.34 22.07 -26.97
CA ALA A 19 -19.04 22.64 -28.27
C ALA A 19 -18.69 24.14 -28.15
N SER A 20 -17.58 24.54 -28.77
CA SER A 20 -17.10 25.92 -28.75
C SER A 20 -16.50 26.27 -30.10
N SER A 21 -16.79 27.46 -30.57
CA SER A 21 -16.14 28.05 -31.75
C SER A 21 -14.73 28.60 -31.43
N ASN A 22 -14.35 28.63 -30.19
CA ASN A 22 -13.02 29.08 -29.76
C ASN A 22 -11.97 27.99 -29.97
N THR A 23 -11.20 28.09 -31.04
CA THR A 23 -10.15 27.12 -31.42
C THR A 23 -8.85 27.28 -30.64
N THR A 24 -8.74 28.23 -29.73
CA THR A 24 -7.54 28.45 -28.91
C THR A 24 -7.44 27.47 -27.74
N ILE A 25 -8.50 26.72 -27.44
CA ILE A 25 -8.49 25.68 -26.41
C ILE A 25 -7.96 24.40 -27.07
N THR A 26 -6.82 23.91 -26.59
CA THR A 26 -6.08 22.75 -27.14
C THR A 26 -6.92 21.47 -27.24
N GLU A 27 -7.94 21.31 -26.39
CA GLU A 27 -8.87 20.17 -26.40
C GLU A 27 -10.29 20.57 -26.87
N GLY A 28 -10.45 21.79 -27.38
CA GLY A 28 -11.72 22.28 -27.87
C GLY A 28 -12.09 21.66 -29.21
N SER A 29 -13.38 21.42 -29.42
CA SER A 29 -13.95 20.97 -30.69
C SER A 29 -15.24 21.70 -30.93
N THR A 30 -15.56 21.96 -32.22
CA THR A 30 -16.83 22.58 -32.64
C THR A 30 -18.05 21.73 -32.29
N GLN A 31 -17.85 20.44 -31.98
CA GLN A 31 -18.90 19.50 -31.60
C GLN A 31 -18.86 19.12 -30.12
N GLY A 32 -17.78 19.48 -29.43
CA GLY A 32 -17.49 19.09 -28.04
C GLY A 32 -16.41 18.01 -27.92
N HIS A 33 -15.98 17.76 -26.72
CA HIS A 33 -14.98 16.75 -26.39
C HIS A 33 -15.47 15.91 -25.20
N TYR A 34 -15.24 14.62 -25.24
CA TYR A 34 -15.63 13.69 -24.20
C TYR A 34 -14.47 12.81 -23.73
N THR A 35 -14.35 12.66 -22.43
CA THR A 35 -13.43 11.74 -21.80
C THR A 35 -14.20 10.86 -20.83
N GLU A 36 -14.00 9.56 -20.93
CA GLU A 36 -14.48 8.57 -19.96
C GLU A 36 -13.32 7.71 -19.49
N ILE A 37 -13.13 7.63 -18.18
CA ILE A 37 -12.11 6.80 -17.55
C ILE A 37 -12.83 5.84 -16.60
N ARG A 38 -12.61 4.55 -16.79
CA ARG A 38 -13.11 3.48 -15.92
C ARG A 38 -11.96 2.84 -15.18
N ASN A 39 -11.99 2.91 -13.87
CA ASN A 39 -11.04 2.25 -13.00
C ASN A 39 -11.71 1.07 -12.29
N THR A 40 -10.99 -0.04 -12.23
CA THR A 40 -11.34 -1.20 -11.43
C THR A 40 -10.16 -1.53 -10.54
N ASP A 41 -10.34 -1.37 -9.24
CA ASP A 41 -9.36 -1.71 -8.22
C ASP A 41 -9.85 -2.93 -7.45
N GLU A 42 -9.00 -3.96 -7.39
CA GLU A 42 -9.25 -5.21 -6.68
C GLU A 42 -8.14 -5.40 -5.64
N GLN A 43 -8.53 -5.68 -4.41
CA GLN A 43 -7.62 -6.03 -3.34
C GLN A 43 -8.05 -7.36 -2.72
N ILE A 44 -7.12 -8.30 -2.65
CA ILE A 44 -7.29 -9.58 -1.97
C ILE A 44 -6.31 -9.62 -0.81
N TYR A 45 -6.84 -9.74 0.39
CA TYR A 45 -6.06 -9.91 1.61
C TYR A 45 -6.43 -11.22 2.28
N ALA A 46 -5.44 -12.00 2.69
CA ALA A 46 -5.64 -13.17 3.53
C ALA A 46 -4.54 -13.26 4.59
N ASP A 47 -4.92 -13.69 5.78
CA ASP A 47 -3.98 -14.00 6.85
C ASP A 47 -4.36 -15.27 7.60
N VAL A 48 -3.35 -15.91 8.17
CA VAL A 48 -3.49 -16.98 9.13
C VAL A 48 -2.60 -16.69 10.32
N MET A 49 -3.13 -16.91 11.54
CA MET A 49 -2.41 -16.62 12.77
C MET A 49 -2.70 -17.69 13.84
N VAL A 50 -1.65 -18.11 14.50
CA VAL A 50 -1.68 -18.96 15.70
C VAL A 50 -1.40 -18.07 16.91
N ASN A 51 -2.27 -18.18 17.92
CA ASN A 51 -2.14 -17.46 19.18
C ASN A 51 -1.86 -18.47 20.29
N ILE A 52 -0.87 -18.19 21.10
CA ILE A 52 -0.50 -18.98 22.25
C ILE A 52 -0.60 -18.05 23.46
N ASN A 53 -1.34 -18.50 24.47
CA ASN A 53 -1.43 -17.80 25.76
C ASN A 53 -1.23 -18.83 26.85
N LYS A 54 -0.21 -18.64 27.67
CA LYS A 54 0.16 -19.58 28.71
C LYS A 54 0.74 -18.86 29.92
N THR A 55 0.35 -19.32 31.11
CA THR A 55 0.96 -18.92 32.36
C THR A 55 1.66 -20.16 32.99
N PHE A 56 2.76 -19.95 33.66
CA PHE A 56 3.57 -21.02 34.27
C PHE A 56 4.30 -20.51 35.53
N ALA A 57 4.89 -21.44 36.29
CA ALA A 57 5.56 -21.18 37.56
C ALA A 57 4.64 -20.45 38.56
N ASP A 58 3.49 -21.06 38.89
CA ASP A 58 2.48 -20.51 39.81
C ASP A 58 2.05 -19.08 39.45
N ASN A 59 1.79 -18.85 38.20
CA ASN A 59 1.40 -17.53 37.62
C ASN A 59 2.48 -16.43 37.73
N LYS A 60 3.74 -16.82 38.02
CA LYS A 60 4.83 -15.84 38.02
C LYS A 60 5.24 -15.36 36.63
N PHE A 61 5.05 -16.22 35.63
CA PHE A 61 5.36 -15.89 34.26
C PHE A 61 4.10 -15.99 33.37
N SER A 62 3.91 -15.02 32.50
CA SER A 62 2.93 -15.05 31.43
C SER A 62 3.62 -14.99 30.08
N LEU A 63 3.13 -15.74 29.11
CA LEU A 63 3.60 -15.77 27.74
C LEU A 63 2.40 -15.58 26.83
N VAL A 64 2.42 -14.54 26.02
CA VAL A 64 1.51 -14.35 24.90
C VAL A 64 2.34 -14.33 23.63
N ALA A 65 2.11 -15.27 22.74
CA ALA A 65 2.83 -15.33 21.48
C ALA A 65 1.84 -15.45 20.31
N ASN A 66 2.11 -14.70 19.25
CA ASN A 66 1.37 -14.73 18.02
C ASN A 66 2.35 -14.97 16.88
N VAL A 67 2.05 -15.93 16.03
CA VAL A 67 2.82 -16.20 14.80
C VAL A 67 1.84 -16.30 13.64
N GLY A 68 2.13 -15.61 12.56
CA GLY A 68 1.22 -15.60 11.42
C GLY A 68 1.91 -15.31 10.11
N ALA A 69 1.13 -15.49 9.05
CA ALA A 69 1.50 -15.16 7.68
C ALA A 69 0.34 -14.43 7.02
N SER A 70 0.63 -13.54 6.11
CA SER A 70 -0.37 -12.84 5.32
C SER A 70 0.06 -12.65 3.87
N VAL A 71 -0.93 -12.52 3.01
CA VAL A 71 -0.77 -12.11 1.61
C VAL A 71 -1.69 -10.94 1.34
N ASN A 72 -1.19 -9.93 0.66
CA ASN A 72 -1.94 -8.80 0.13
C ASN A 72 -1.63 -8.68 -1.36
N ASP A 73 -2.64 -8.83 -2.18
CA ASP A 73 -2.57 -8.68 -3.64
C ASP A 73 -3.47 -7.52 -4.03
N THR A 74 -2.90 -6.54 -4.72
CA THR A 74 -3.62 -5.35 -5.18
C THR A 74 -3.44 -5.21 -6.68
N LYS A 75 -4.55 -5.06 -7.39
CA LYS A 75 -4.59 -4.94 -8.83
C LYS A 75 -5.45 -3.76 -9.24
N SER A 76 -4.93 -2.95 -10.14
CA SER A 76 -5.65 -1.82 -10.72
C SER A 76 -5.69 -1.96 -12.22
N LYS A 77 -6.84 -1.62 -12.81
CA LYS A 77 -7.05 -1.57 -14.24
C LYS A 77 -7.76 -0.26 -14.58
N GLU A 78 -7.22 0.43 -15.53
CA GLU A 78 -7.81 1.64 -16.10
C GLU A 78 -8.09 1.42 -17.58
N LEU A 79 -9.27 1.83 -18.01
CA LEU A 79 -9.66 1.91 -19.40
C LEU A 79 -10.15 3.32 -19.65
N SER A 80 -9.50 4.05 -20.55
CA SER A 80 -9.86 5.42 -20.86
C SER A 80 -10.17 5.58 -22.34
N TYR A 81 -11.18 6.39 -22.61
CA TYR A 81 -11.57 6.86 -23.94
C TYR A 81 -11.60 8.38 -23.91
N ARG A 82 -10.92 9.01 -24.84
CA ARG A 82 -10.93 10.48 -24.95
C ARG A 82 -10.88 10.93 -26.41
N GLY A 83 -11.56 12.00 -26.71
CA GLY A 83 -11.47 12.62 -28.02
C GLY A 83 -12.57 13.63 -28.31
N PRO A 84 -12.46 14.33 -29.43
CA PRO A 84 -13.52 15.19 -29.92
C PRO A 84 -14.71 14.35 -30.37
N ILE A 85 -15.90 14.93 -30.28
CA ILE A 85 -17.10 14.37 -30.90
C ILE A 85 -16.99 14.53 -32.41
N ARG A 86 -17.44 13.53 -33.18
CA ARG A 86 -17.38 13.52 -34.64
C ARG A 86 -18.13 14.72 -35.26
N GLU A 87 -17.60 15.25 -36.33
CA GLU A 87 -18.14 16.48 -36.99
C GLU A 87 -19.55 16.28 -37.55
N VAL A 88 -19.89 15.08 -38.01
CA VAL A 88 -21.21 14.73 -38.56
C VAL A 88 -22.21 14.27 -37.50
N GLY A 89 -21.84 14.44 -36.20
CA GLY A 89 -22.64 14.03 -35.05
C GLY A 89 -23.57 15.13 -34.55
N ILE A 90 -24.29 14.80 -33.47
CA ILE A 90 -25.10 15.79 -32.75
C ILE A 90 -24.14 16.49 -31.77
N PRO A 91 -24.04 17.84 -31.81
CA PRO A 91 -23.19 18.58 -30.88
C PRO A 91 -23.53 18.26 -29.42
N ASN A 92 -22.49 18.11 -28.59
CA ASN A 92 -22.62 17.84 -27.16
C ASN A 92 -23.29 16.49 -26.84
N MET A 93 -23.26 15.54 -27.74
CA MET A 93 -23.66 14.16 -27.44
C MET A 93 -22.48 13.38 -26.86
N PHE A 94 -22.37 13.40 -25.52
CA PHE A 94 -21.23 12.87 -24.79
C PHE A 94 -21.34 11.36 -24.55
N THR A 95 -21.01 10.60 -25.58
CA THR A 95 -20.90 9.14 -25.50
C THR A 95 -19.63 8.67 -26.19
N VAL A 96 -19.10 7.50 -25.77
CA VAL A 96 -17.93 6.89 -26.40
C VAL A 96 -18.21 6.57 -27.89
N PHE A 97 -19.46 6.30 -28.26
CA PHE A 97 -19.85 5.96 -29.63
C PHE A 97 -19.85 7.17 -30.58
N ASP A 98 -19.95 8.37 -30.02
CA ASP A 98 -19.96 9.62 -30.83
C ASP A 98 -18.58 10.26 -30.92
N LEU A 99 -17.56 9.64 -30.36
CA LEU A 99 -16.19 10.08 -30.55
C LEU A 99 -15.75 9.91 -32.02
N ASP A 100 -14.96 10.86 -32.46
CA ASP A 100 -14.27 10.80 -33.77
C ASP A 100 -13.26 9.66 -33.75
N LYS A 101 -13.40 8.67 -34.63
CA LYS A 101 -12.58 7.46 -34.63
C LYS A 101 -11.12 7.71 -35.00
N GLU A 102 -10.81 8.76 -35.72
CA GLU A 102 -9.45 9.07 -36.16
C GLU A 102 -8.71 9.95 -35.15
N LYS A 103 -9.46 10.83 -34.46
CA LYS A 103 -8.90 11.82 -33.54
C LYS A 103 -8.97 11.34 -32.06
N SER A 104 -9.75 10.29 -31.79
CA SER A 104 -9.94 9.78 -30.43
C SER A 104 -8.94 8.69 -30.08
N ARG A 105 -8.71 8.53 -28.77
CA ARG A 105 -7.77 7.56 -28.23
C ARG A 105 -8.45 6.68 -27.21
N ALA A 106 -8.15 5.38 -27.29
CA ALA A 106 -8.48 4.40 -26.26
C ALA A 106 -7.18 3.91 -25.64
N GLN A 107 -7.07 3.99 -24.33
CA GLN A 107 -5.89 3.54 -23.59
C GLN A 107 -6.30 2.55 -22.53
N LYS A 108 -5.48 1.52 -22.35
CA LYS A 108 -5.61 0.55 -21.28
C LYS A 108 -4.33 0.51 -20.48
N TYR A 109 -4.46 0.80 -19.22
CA TYR A 109 -3.37 0.75 -18.25
C TYR A 109 -3.73 -0.22 -17.12
N GLY A 110 -2.73 -0.77 -16.47
CA GLY A 110 -2.96 -1.59 -15.28
C GLY A 110 -1.66 -1.99 -14.63
N TRP A 111 -1.77 -2.34 -13.36
CA TRP A 111 -0.67 -2.84 -12.57
C TRP A 111 -1.18 -3.84 -11.53
N GLN A 112 -0.27 -4.65 -11.04
CA GLN A 112 -0.51 -5.56 -9.95
C GLN A 112 0.70 -5.56 -9.04
N GLU A 113 0.46 -5.57 -7.73
CA GLU A 113 1.50 -5.71 -6.72
C GLU A 113 1.05 -6.69 -5.65
N GLN A 114 1.99 -7.46 -5.15
CA GLN A 114 1.75 -8.45 -4.12
C GLN A 114 2.80 -8.32 -3.03
N THR A 115 2.35 -8.41 -1.78
CA THR A 115 3.22 -8.51 -0.61
C THR A 115 2.84 -9.76 0.17
N GLN A 116 3.83 -10.60 0.43
CA GLN A 116 3.74 -11.74 1.32
C GLN A 116 4.49 -11.44 2.60
N SER A 117 3.97 -11.85 3.74
CA SER A 117 4.55 -11.52 5.03
C SER A 117 4.50 -12.68 6.00
N ILE A 118 5.56 -12.79 6.79
CA ILE A 118 5.57 -13.63 8.00
C ILE A 118 5.84 -12.69 9.18
N PHE A 119 5.08 -12.87 10.24
CA PHE A 119 5.22 -12.04 11.44
C PHE A 119 5.10 -12.87 12.70
N ALA A 120 5.79 -12.40 13.74
CA ALA A 120 5.70 -12.95 15.08
C ALA A 120 5.72 -11.83 16.11
N SER A 121 5.01 -12.05 17.20
CA SER A 121 4.99 -11.19 18.38
C SER A 121 5.04 -12.07 19.61
N VAL A 122 5.94 -11.76 20.55
CA VAL A 122 6.05 -12.46 21.82
C VAL A 122 6.07 -11.43 22.93
N GLU A 123 5.16 -11.56 23.87
CA GLU A 123 5.15 -10.81 25.12
C GLU A 123 5.38 -11.77 26.29
N MET A 124 6.38 -11.47 27.09
CA MET A 124 6.69 -12.19 28.34
C MET A 124 6.47 -11.26 29.51
N GLY A 125 5.60 -11.67 30.43
CA GLY A 125 5.34 -10.98 31.70
C GLY A 125 5.95 -11.72 32.86
N TYR A 126 6.51 -10.99 33.81
CA TYR A 126 7.03 -11.52 35.09
C TYR A 126 6.33 -10.87 36.27
N LYS A 127 5.65 -11.67 37.09
CA LYS A 127 4.93 -11.27 38.32
C LYS A 127 3.99 -10.05 38.11
N SER A 128 3.46 -9.84 36.91
CA SER A 128 2.65 -8.67 36.53
C SER A 128 3.35 -7.32 36.74
N MET A 129 4.66 -7.30 36.93
CA MET A 129 5.44 -6.08 37.14
C MET A 129 6.39 -5.74 36.04
N LEU A 130 6.87 -6.73 35.28
CA LEU A 130 7.77 -6.49 34.13
C LEU A 130 7.26 -7.21 32.90
N TYR A 131 7.24 -6.50 31.78
CA TYR A 131 6.80 -7.04 30.50
C TYR A 131 7.83 -6.72 29.42
N LEU A 132 8.25 -7.75 28.70
CA LEU A 132 9.11 -7.66 27.53
C LEU A 132 8.31 -8.07 26.31
N THR A 133 8.18 -7.17 25.33
CA THR A 133 7.53 -7.43 24.05
C THR A 133 8.58 -7.43 22.95
N VAL A 134 8.63 -8.47 22.15
CA VAL A 134 9.49 -8.56 20.96
C VAL A 134 8.61 -8.87 19.77
N THR A 135 8.73 -8.07 18.72
CA THR A 135 8.02 -8.31 17.47
C THR A 135 8.98 -8.34 16.29
N GLY A 136 8.65 -9.13 15.31
CA GLY A 136 9.36 -9.17 14.04
C GLY A 136 8.40 -9.46 12.90
N ARG A 137 8.61 -8.77 11.79
CA ARG A 137 7.89 -9.01 10.54
C ARG A 137 8.88 -9.00 9.39
N ASN A 138 8.72 -9.94 8.46
CA ASN A 138 9.46 -9.96 7.22
C ASN A 138 8.48 -9.92 6.05
N ASP A 139 8.67 -8.96 5.15
CA ASP A 139 7.83 -8.74 3.98
C ASP A 139 8.62 -9.01 2.70
N TRP A 140 8.05 -9.82 1.81
CA TRP A 140 8.49 -10.02 0.43
C TRP A 140 7.53 -9.28 -0.48
N ALA A 141 8.00 -8.19 -1.08
CA ALA A 141 7.19 -7.34 -1.93
C ALA A 141 7.58 -7.52 -3.41
N SER A 142 6.60 -7.57 -4.30
CA SER A 142 6.82 -7.71 -5.75
C SER A 142 7.62 -6.55 -6.35
N GLN A 143 7.58 -5.36 -5.73
CA GLN A 143 8.39 -4.20 -6.13
C GLN A 143 9.91 -4.45 -6.03
N LEU A 144 10.31 -5.46 -5.26
CA LEU A 144 11.70 -5.89 -5.12
C LEU A 144 12.12 -6.96 -6.14
N ALA A 145 11.22 -7.36 -7.02
CA ALA A 145 11.57 -8.28 -8.09
C ALA A 145 12.70 -7.68 -8.93
N GLY A 146 13.78 -8.43 -9.11
CA GLY A 146 14.99 -7.94 -9.80
C GLY A 146 16.02 -7.24 -8.89
N SER A 147 15.71 -6.96 -7.62
CA SER A 147 16.68 -6.49 -6.64
C SER A 147 17.37 -7.65 -5.92
N PRO A 148 18.67 -7.53 -5.56
CA PRO A 148 19.36 -8.50 -4.72
C PRO A 148 18.69 -8.68 -3.36
N GLN A 149 18.17 -7.60 -2.79
CA GLN A 149 17.39 -7.65 -1.55
C GLN A 149 15.91 -7.85 -1.84
N ARG A 150 15.40 -9.04 -1.57
CA ARG A 150 14.04 -9.47 -1.90
C ARG A 150 13.05 -9.35 -0.75
N SER A 151 13.51 -8.98 0.43
CA SER A 151 12.65 -8.86 1.61
C SER A 151 13.12 -7.79 2.58
N PHE A 152 12.21 -7.36 3.42
CA PHE A 152 12.46 -6.40 4.50
C PHE A 152 12.08 -7.00 5.83
N PHE A 153 12.99 -6.85 6.81
CA PHE A 153 12.73 -7.24 8.17
C PHE A 153 12.51 -6.01 9.06
N TYR A 154 11.43 -6.05 9.84
CA TYR A 154 10.98 -5.00 10.75
C TYR A 154 10.98 -5.50 12.18
N PRO A 155 12.06 -5.28 12.95
CA PRO A 155 12.10 -5.61 14.36
C PRO A 155 11.50 -4.51 15.24
N SER A 156 10.90 -4.91 16.37
CA SER A 156 10.56 -4.02 17.47
C SER A 156 10.80 -4.72 18.79
N VAL A 157 11.23 -3.96 19.79
CA VAL A 157 11.37 -4.41 21.16
C VAL A 157 10.81 -3.35 22.11
N GLY A 158 10.04 -3.78 23.10
CA GLY A 158 9.45 -2.93 24.11
C GLY A 158 9.62 -3.52 25.50
N LEU A 159 9.93 -2.68 26.48
CA LEU A 159 10.01 -3.01 27.89
C LEU A 159 9.04 -2.13 28.67
N SER A 160 8.24 -2.74 29.54
CA SER A 160 7.37 -2.04 30.46
C SER A 160 7.64 -2.54 31.88
N TRP A 161 7.80 -1.61 32.78
CA TRP A 161 8.00 -1.89 34.19
C TRP A 161 7.01 -1.13 35.05
N LEU A 162 6.42 -1.79 36.04
CA LEU A 162 5.49 -1.25 37.03
C LEU A 162 6.17 -1.15 38.39
N PRO A 163 6.80 -0.02 38.75
CA PRO A 163 7.39 0.19 40.06
C PRO A 163 6.41 -0.02 41.23
N THR A 164 5.14 0.39 41.07
CA THR A 164 4.09 0.19 42.08
C THR A 164 3.71 -1.27 42.31
N ALA A 165 4.02 -2.17 41.38
CA ALA A 165 3.86 -3.61 41.59
C ALA A 165 5.15 -4.27 42.14
N THR A 166 6.27 -3.54 42.16
CA THR A 166 7.58 -4.03 42.55
C THR A 166 7.95 -3.61 43.97
N PHE A 167 7.59 -2.40 44.37
CA PHE A 167 7.93 -1.76 45.65
C PHE A 167 6.68 -1.26 46.35
N ASP A 168 6.71 -1.26 47.67
CA ASP A 168 5.73 -0.56 48.50
C ASP A 168 5.96 0.93 48.36
N MET A 169 5.05 1.60 47.66
CA MET A 169 5.14 3.04 47.37
C MET A 169 4.20 3.82 48.29
N PRO A 170 4.49 5.11 48.58
CA PRO A 170 3.56 6.01 49.29
C PRO A 170 2.17 6.02 48.60
N GLU A 171 1.11 6.18 49.41
CA GLU A 171 -0.30 6.20 48.93
C GLU A 171 -0.57 7.21 47.83
N ALA A 172 0.26 8.26 47.72
CA ALA A 172 0.18 9.25 46.61
C ALA A 172 0.46 8.63 45.23
N PHE A 173 1.15 7.50 45.13
CA PHE A 173 1.49 6.79 43.90
C PHE A 173 0.65 5.53 43.77
N THR A 174 -0.59 5.66 43.35
CA THR A 174 -1.49 4.50 43.16
C THR A 174 -1.10 3.66 41.94
N TYR A 175 -0.48 4.26 40.95
CA TYR A 175 -0.04 3.58 39.73
C TYR A 175 1.13 4.33 39.09
N LEU A 176 2.21 3.62 38.83
CA LEU A 176 3.38 4.11 38.08
C LEU A 176 3.82 3.03 37.08
N LYS A 177 3.92 3.40 35.82
CA LYS A 177 4.39 2.54 34.73
C LYS A 177 5.47 3.27 33.94
N LEU A 178 6.65 2.66 33.83
CA LEU A 178 7.72 3.11 32.95
C LEU A 178 7.74 2.22 31.71
N ARG A 179 7.93 2.82 30.56
CA ARG A 179 8.05 2.09 29.30
C ARG A 179 9.17 2.64 28.43
N ALA A 180 9.84 1.76 27.71
CA ALA A 180 10.79 2.11 26.68
C ALA A 180 10.59 1.18 25.49
N SER A 181 10.66 1.70 24.27
CA SER A 181 10.57 0.89 23.08
C SER A 181 11.52 1.36 21.98
N PHE A 182 11.86 0.43 21.12
CA PHE A 182 12.61 0.64 19.90
C PHE A 182 11.92 -0.08 18.77
N SER A 183 11.78 0.58 17.62
CA SER A 183 11.29 -0.04 16.40
C SER A 183 12.09 0.42 15.19
N SER A 184 12.15 -0.45 14.17
CA SER A 184 12.73 -0.11 12.88
C SER A 184 11.76 -0.53 11.78
N VAL A 185 11.28 0.44 10.99
CA VAL A 185 10.29 0.24 9.93
C VAL A 185 10.91 0.66 8.59
N GLY A 186 10.61 -0.10 7.54
CA GLY A 186 10.99 0.25 6.17
C GLY A 186 9.82 0.85 5.41
N ILE A 187 10.10 1.76 4.51
CA ILE A 187 9.13 2.38 3.62
C ILE A 187 9.15 1.64 2.28
N PRO A 188 7.99 1.21 1.75
CA PRO A 188 7.92 0.56 0.44
C PRO A 188 8.27 1.53 -0.68
N PHE A 189 8.77 0.99 -1.78
CA PHE A 189 9.15 1.78 -2.96
C PHE A 189 8.00 1.95 -3.95
N PRO A 190 8.09 2.97 -4.82
CA PRO A 190 7.31 3.01 -6.04
C PRO A 190 7.54 1.76 -6.90
N ARG A 191 6.53 1.38 -7.67
CA ARG A 191 6.60 0.27 -8.61
C ARG A 191 7.61 0.53 -9.74
N PHE A 192 8.16 -0.54 -10.32
CA PHE A 192 8.98 -0.55 -11.53
C PHE A 192 10.34 0.15 -11.44
N LEU A 193 10.83 0.49 -10.24
CA LEU A 193 12.15 1.11 -10.09
C LEU A 193 13.31 0.18 -10.47
N THR A 194 13.14 -1.13 -10.31
CA THR A 194 14.16 -2.14 -10.61
C THR A 194 14.07 -2.67 -12.05
N THR A 195 12.98 -2.39 -12.75
CA THR A 195 12.72 -2.92 -14.09
C THR A 195 12.51 -1.78 -15.07
N PRO A 196 13.22 -1.75 -16.21
CA PRO A 196 13.02 -0.72 -17.21
C PRO A 196 11.59 -0.81 -17.77
N THR A 197 10.92 0.32 -17.89
CA THR A 197 9.65 0.44 -18.59
C THR A 197 9.84 1.26 -19.85
N TYR A 198 9.20 0.83 -20.93
CA TYR A 198 9.26 1.50 -22.22
C TYR A 198 7.86 2.05 -22.52
N PRO A 199 7.64 3.37 -22.38
CA PRO A 199 6.39 3.98 -22.77
C PRO A 199 6.14 3.81 -24.28
N TYR A 200 4.88 3.55 -24.65
CA TYR A 200 4.47 3.53 -26.05
C TYR A 200 3.89 4.88 -26.43
N ASP A 201 4.46 5.53 -27.44
CA ASP A 201 3.93 6.74 -28.04
C ASP A 201 2.90 6.37 -29.11
N GLU A 202 1.64 6.55 -28.79
CA GLU A 202 0.53 6.23 -29.67
C GLU A 202 0.45 7.18 -30.89
N THR A 203 0.97 8.39 -30.77
CA THR A 203 0.96 9.39 -31.84
C THR A 203 1.92 8.99 -32.96
N ASN A 204 3.13 8.57 -32.59
CA ASN A 204 4.17 8.17 -33.52
C ASN A 204 4.24 6.65 -33.69
N GLN A 205 3.37 5.89 -33.02
CA GLN A 205 3.29 4.43 -33.05
C GLN A 205 4.64 3.74 -32.77
N GLN A 206 5.38 4.25 -31.77
CA GLN A 206 6.71 3.75 -31.45
C GLN A 206 6.91 3.59 -29.94
N TRP A 207 7.77 2.64 -29.58
CA TRP A 207 8.25 2.53 -28.21
C TRP A 207 9.30 3.60 -27.93
N LEU A 208 9.10 4.35 -26.86
CA LEU A 208 10.06 5.34 -26.40
C LEU A 208 11.12 4.66 -25.53
N PRO A 209 12.37 5.16 -25.56
CA PRO A 209 13.40 4.69 -24.64
C PRO A 209 12.99 5.00 -23.20
N THR A 210 13.45 4.16 -22.27
CA THR A 210 13.27 4.43 -20.85
C THR A 210 13.88 5.78 -20.48
N THR A 211 13.17 6.56 -19.67
CA THR A 211 13.59 7.88 -19.21
C THR A 211 14.45 7.81 -17.94
N PHE A 212 14.59 6.64 -17.36
CA PHE A 212 15.40 6.44 -16.15
C PHE A 212 16.23 5.16 -16.26
N ARG A 213 17.37 5.14 -15.58
CA ARG A 213 18.17 3.94 -15.42
C ARG A 213 17.60 3.12 -14.27
N PRO A 214 17.28 1.83 -14.49
CA PRO A 214 16.83 0.95 -13.43
C PRO A 214 17.82 0.91 -12.27
N ILE A 215 17.32 0.90 -11.04
CA ILE A 215 18.16 0.81 -9.86
C ILE A 215 18.48 -0.67 -9.60
N GLU A 216 19.75 -1.04 -9.75
CA GLU A 216 20.20 -2.43 -9.60
C GLU A 216 20.14 -2.90 -8.14
N GLN A 217 20.37 -2.00 -7.19
CA GLN A 217 20.34 -2.29 -5.76
C GLN A 217 19.40 -1.32 -5.06
N LEU A 218 18.22 -1.79 -4.75
CA LEU A 218 17.21 -1.03 -4.07
C LEU A 218 17.21 -1.38 -2.59
N TYR A 219 17.53 -0.40 -1.74
CA TYR A 219 17.50 -0.53 -0.28
C TYR A 219 16.34 0.28 0.28
N PRO A 220 15.54 -0.28 1.24
CA PRO A 220 14.46 0.46 1.85
C PRO A 220 14.99 1.64 2.63
N GLU A 221 14.27 2.73 2.57
CA GLU A 221 14.41 3.78 3.54
C GLU A 221 13.97 3.23 4.90
N ARG A 222 14.84 3.35 5.92
CA ARG A 222 14.58 2.82 7.25
C ARG A 222 14.39 3.95 8.24
N THR A 223 13.24 3.97 8.87
CA THR A 223 12.96 4.82 10.03
C THR A 223 13.20 4.03 11.31
N LYS A 224 14.01 4.57 12.20
CA LYS A 224 14.25 4.02 13.55
C LYS A 224 13.63 4.96 14.57
N THR A 225 12.80 4.41 15.45
CA THR A 225 12.07 5.17 16.45
C THR A 225 12.40 4.65 17.84
N TRP A 226 12.66 5.56 18.76
CA TRP A 226 12.81 5.31 20.18
C TRP A 226 11.72 6.04 20.94
N GLU A 227 11.08 5.37 21.86
CA GLU A 227 10.05 5.95 22.69
C GLU A 227 10.34 5.63 24.16
N VAL A 228 10.18 6.62 25.03
CA VAL A 228 10.23 6.49 26.48
C VAL A 228 8.99 7.17 27.03
N GLY A 229 8.35 6.54 28.03
CA GLY A 229 7.13 7.07 28.63
C GLY A 229 6.97 6.67 30.08
N ILE A 230 6.25 7.46 30.81
CA ILE A 230 5.82 7.27 32.19
C ILE A 230 4.32 7.23 32.21
#